data_6d124a80917a97e8b740eae8ab2e3eb8
#
_entry.id   6d124a80917a97e8b740eae8ab2e3eb8
#
_cell.length_a   1.000
_cell.length_b   1.000
_cell.length_c   1.000
_cell.angle_alpha   90.00
_cell.angle_beta   90.00
_cell.angle_gamma   90.00
#
_symmetry.space_group_name_H-M   'P 1'
#
loop_
_entity.id
_entity.type
_entity.pdbx_description
1 polymer ?
#
loop_
_entity_poly.entity_id
_entity_poly.type
_entity_poly.pdbx_seq_one_letter_code
_entity_poly.pdbx_strand_id
1 'polypeptide(L)'
;PALSHALDRRVFHDFFQQAAKAVASKGISIALPLSVAGLSSATLVNELLEQLENSPLPARLLHLIIPAEAIFDHAESVQKLRLAGCRIVLSQMGRDLQIFNSLKANMADYLLLDGELCANVQGNLMDEMLITIIQGHAQRLGMKTIAGPVVLPLVIDTLSGIGVDLIYGDVIANAQPLDLLVNRSYFAIN
;
A
#
# COMPACT_ATOMS: atom_id res chain seq x y z
N PRO A 1 -8.21 -3.45 -19.47
CA PRO A 1 -6.73 -3.33 -19.37
C PRO A 1 -6.23 -1.95 -19.80
N ALA A 2 -6.62 -1.43 -20.99
CA ALA A 2 -6.12 -0.16 -21.52
C ALA A 2 -6.47 1.05 -20.63
N LEU A 3 -7.67 1.09 -20.05
CA LEU A 3 -8.11 2.18 -19.19
C LEU A 3 -7.32 2.21 -17.88
N SER A 4 -7.07 1.04 -17.25
CA SER A 4 -6.30 0.95 -16.01
C SER A 4 -4.87 1.44 -16.19
N HIS A 5 -4.21 1.01 -17.28
CA HIS A 5 -2.87 1.47 -17.61
C HIS A 5 -2.80 3.00 -17.85
N ALA A 6 -3.79 3.58 -18.56
CA ALA A 6 -3.86 5.02 -18.79
C ALA A 6 -4.10 5.79 -17.48
N LEU A 7 -4.91 5.23 -16.58
CA LEU A 7 -5.17 5.79 -15.24
C LEU A 7 -3.90 5.77 -14.39
N ASP A 8 -3.18 4.64 -14.34
CA ASP A 8 -1.92 4.53 -13.61
C ASP A 8 -0.93 5.62 -14.08
N ARG A 9 -0.72 5.71 -15.41
CA ARG A 9 0.17 6.73 -15.99
C ARG A 9 -0.23 8.14 -15.56
N ARG A 10 -1.53 8.45 -15.59
CA ARG A 10 -2.06 9.75 -15.19
C ARG A 10 -1.81 10.04 -13.70
N VAL A 11 -2.12 9.07 -12.83
CA VAL A 11 -1.94 9.21 -11.38
C VAL A 11 -0.47 9.47 -11.03
N PHE A 12 0.46 8.69 -11.58
CA PHE A 12 1.89 8.91 -11.33
C PHE A 12 2.39 10.24 -11.89
N HIS A 13 2.01 10.57 -13.12
CA HIS A 13 2.38 11.85 -13.71
C HIS A 13 1.91 13.04 -12.84
N ASP A 14 0.63 13.07 -12.48
CA ASP A 14 0.07 14.15 -11.66
C ASP A 14 0.72 14.21 -10.27
N PHE A 15 0.99 13.05 -9.65
CA PHE A 15 1.69 13.00 -8.38
C PHE A 15 3.10 13.59 -8.47
N PHE A 16 3.92 13.17 -9.44
CA PHE A 16 5.27 13.69 -9.58
C PHE A 16 5.31 15.17 -9.90
N GLN A 17 4.37 15.68 -10.68
CA GLN A 17 4.28 17.10 -11.03
C GLN A 17 3.79 17.97 -9.86
N GLN A 18 2.83 17.50 -9.07
CA GLN A 18 2.10 18.34 -8.12
C GLN A 18 2.54 18.13 -6.66
N ALA A 19 2.92 16.92 -6.26
CA ALA A 19 3.05 16.56 -4.87
C ALA A 19 4.42 16.02 -4.45
N ALA A 20 5.19 15.42 -5.35
CA ALA A 20 6.43 14.71 -5.00
C ALA A 20 7.43 15.59 -4.22
N LYS A 21 7.59 16.86 -4.61
CA LYS A 21 8.47 17.82 -3.92
C LYS A 21 8.02 18.10 -2.48
N ALA A 22 6.71 18.27 -2.27
CA ALA A 22 6.18 18.54 -0.93
C ALA A 22 6.22 17.31 -0.04
N VAL A 23 5.92 16.13 -0.57
CA VAL A 23 6.04 14.85 0.11
C VAL A 23 7.50 14.63 0.55
N ALA A 24 8.45 14.86 -0.35
CA ALA A 24 9.88 14.77 -0.06
C ALA A 24 10.32 15.74 1.04
N SER A 25 9.90 17.01 0.97
CA SER A 25 10.29 18.04 1.95
C SER A 25 9.72 17.77 3.36
N LYS A 26 8.56 17.12 3.43
CA LYS A 26 7.92 16.74 4.69
C LYS A 26 8.40 15.38 5.22
N GLY A 27 9.10 14.60 4.41
CA GLY A 27 9.59 13.27 4.77
C GLY A 27 8.46 12.26 5.03
N ILE A 28 7.26 12.48 4.46
CA ILE A 28 6.11 11.59 4.63
C ILE A 28 6.09 10.52 3.55
N SER A 29 5.60 9.34 3.88
CA SER A 29 5.38 8.28 2.91
C SER A 29 4.06 8.47 2.18
N ILE A 30 4.04 8.13 0.90
CA ILE A 30 2.83 8.12 0.06
C ILE A 30 2.62 6.73 -0.52
N ALA A 31 1.38 6.26 -0.49
CA ALA A 31 1.00 4.99 -1.10
C ALA A 31 0.14 5.25 -2.35
N LEU A 32 0.58 4.74 -3.49
CA LEU A 32 -0.12 4.87 -4.77
C LEU A 32 -0.45 3.49 -5.35
N PRO A 33 -1.67 3.29 -5.86
CA PRO A 33 -2.03 2.04 -6.51
C PRO A 33 -1.32 1.91 -7.86
N LEU A 34 -0.87 0.70 -8.17
CA LEU A 34 -0.36 0.30 -9.47
C LEU A 34 -1.10 -0.97 -9.91
N SER A 35 -1.87 -0.87 -10.99
CA SER A 35 -2.69 -1.99 -11.46
C SER A 35 -1.85 -3.11 -12.07
N VAL A 36 -2.45 -4.30 -12.21
CA VAL A 36 -1.84 -5.42 -12.95
C VAL A 36 -1.46 -5.00 -14.37
N ALA A 37 -2.32 -4.21 -15.03
CA ALA A 37 -2.03 -3.69 -16.37
C ALA A 37 -0.82 -2.74 -16.39
N GLY A 38 -0.63 -1.96 -15.34
CA GLY A 38 0.55 -1.12 -15.17
C GLY A 38 1.82 -1.93 -14.92
N LEU A 39 1.76 -2.93 -14.05
CA LEU A 39 2.88 -3.85 -13.78
C LEU A 39 3.30 -4.66 -15.00
N SER A 40 2.36 -5.08 -15.85
CA SER A 40 2.63 -5.82 -17.09
C SER A 40 3.27 -4.96 -18.18
N SER A 41 3.22 -3.62 -18.05
CA SER A 41 3.78 -2.68 -19.02
C SER A 41 5.22 -2.29 -18.65
N ALA A 42 6.20 -2.90 -19.28
CA ALA A 42 7.60 -2.52 -19.10
C ALA A 42 7.85 -1.03 -19.40
N THR A 43 7.10 -0.46 -20.35
CA THR A 43 7.18 0.97 -20.67
C THR A 43 6.74 1.83 -19.49
N LEU A 44 5.58 1.52 -18.87
CA LEU A 44 5.10 2.31 -17.73
C LEU A 44 6.02 2.16 -16.51
N VAL A 45 6.52 0.96 -16.24
CA VAL A 45 7.47 0.72 -15.15
C VAL A 45 8.75 1.54 -15.36
N ASN A 46 9.29 1.58 -16.58
CA ASN A 46 10.47 2.39 -16.88
C ASN A 46 10.19 3.89 -16.79
N GLU A 47 9.04 4.37 -17.29
CA GLU A 47 8.61 5.77 -17.13
C GLU A 47 8.50 6.17 -15.66
N LEU A 48 7.95 5.28 -14.81
CA LEU A 48 7.85 5.51 -13.36
C LEU A 48 9.23 5.62 -12.71
N LEU A 49 10.16 4.74 -13.08
CA LEU A 49 11.54 4.77 -12.58
C LEU A 49 12.27 6.04 -13.02
N GLU A 50 12.13 6.45 -14.26
CA GLU A 50 12.70 7.69 -14.78
C GLU A 50 12.14 8.93 -14.06
N GLN A 51 10.82 8.98 -13.84
CA GLN A 51 10.20 10.06 -13.07
C GLN A 51 10.72 10.11 -11.63
N LEU A 52 10.92 8.96 -11.01
CA LEU A 52 11.45 8.86 -9.65
C LEU A 52 12.90 9.34 -9.58
N GLU A 53 13.76 8.94 -10.52
CA GLU A 53 15.16 9.39 -10.61
C GLU A 53 15.29 10.90 -10.81
N ASN A 54 14.39 11.50 -11.62
CA ASN A 54 14.35 12.92 -11.88
C ASN A 54 13.61 13.75 -10.81
N SER A 55 13.07 13.08 -9.77
CA SER A 55 12.30 13.69 -8.69
C SER A 55 13.16 13.88 -7.44
N PRO A 56 12.87 14.89 -6.60
CA PRO A 56 13.47 15.01 -5.27
C PRO A 56 12.94 13.97 -4.27
N LEU A 57 11.98 13.14 -4.65
CA LEU A 57 11.35 12.17 -3.77
C LEU A 57 12.29 10.99 -3.50
N PRO A 58 12.71 10.74 -2.25
CA PRO A 58 13.41 9.51 -1.92
C PRO A 58 12.52 8.28 -2.20
N ALA A 59 13.00 7.32 -2.99
CA ALA A 59 12.23 6.16 -3.44
C ALA A 59 11.57 5.38 -2.28
N ARG A 60 12.24 5.32 -1.11
CA ARG A 60 11.70 4.67 0.09
C ARG A 60 10.40 5.28 0.63
N LEU A 61 10.07 6.51 0.25
CA LEU A 61 8.83 7.18 0.62
C LEU A 61 7.68 6.87 -0.34
N LEU A 62 7.97 6.27 -1.50
CA LEU A 62 6.95 5.82 -2.45
C LEU A 62 6.62 4.35 -2.18
N HIS A 63 5.39 4.12 -1.74
CA HIS A 63 4.82 2.79 -1.52
C HIS A 63 3.89 2.47 -2.68
N LEU A 64 4.12 1.36 -3.35
CA LEU A 64 3.32 0.91 -4.50
C LEU A 64 2.37 -0.18 -4.04
N ILE A 65 1.07 0.10 -4.11
CA ILE A 65 0.01 -0.84 -3.76
C ILE A 65 -0.29 -1.68 -5.01
N ILE A 66 0.01 -2.96 -4.95
CA ILE A 66 -0.22 -3.91 -6.04
C ILE A 66 -1.13 -5.06 -5.56
N PRO A 67 -1.99 -5.63 -6.44
CA PRO A 67 -2.74 -6.83 -6.10
C PRO A 67 -1.80 -7.98 -5.74
N ALA A 68 -2.10 -8.70 -4.66
CA ALA A 68 -1.21 -9.75 -4.14
C ALA A 68 -0.94 -10.86 -5.17
N GLU A 69 -1.94 -11.21 -5.97
CA GLU A 69 -1.79 -12.19 -7.06
C GLU A 69 -0.77 -11.78 -8.12
N ALA A 70 -0.61 -10.47 -8.35
CA ALA A 70 0.27 -9.97 -9.41
C ALA A 70 1.76 -10.10 -9.09
N ILE A 71 2.12 -10.36 -7.83
CA ILE A 71 3.54 -10.39 -7.41
C ILE A 71 4.32 -11.53 -8.06
N PHE A 72 3.66 -12.66 -8.35
CA PHE A 72 4.31 -13.82 -8.96
C PHE A 72 4.39 -13.68 -10.47
N ASP A 73 3.33 -13.22 -11.12
CA ASP A 73 3.25 -13.09 -12.57
C ASP A 73 4.11 -11.93 -13.10
N HIS A 74 4.36 -10.92 -12.27
CA HIS A 74 5.11 -9.72 -12.62
C HIS A 74 6.35 -9.50 -11.73
N ALA A 75 6.98 -10.60 -11.28
CA ALA A 75 8.09 -10.57 -10.34
C ALA A 75 9.26 -9.69 -10.82
N GLU A 76 9.55 -9.66 -12.13
CA GLU A 76 10.62 -8.82 -12.70
C GLU A 76 10.32 -7.33 -12.53
N SER A 77 9.10 -6.88 -12.86
CA SER A 77 8.68 -5.49 -12.69
C SER A 77 8.72 -5.07 -11.21
N VAL A 78 8.21 -5.93 -10.32
CA VAL A 78 8.25 -5.68 -8.87
C VAL A 78 9.69 -5.59 -8.37
N GLN A 79 10.58 -6.48 -8.84
CA GLN A 79 11.99 -6.45 -8.46
C GLN A 79 12.69 -5.15 -8.91
N LYS A 80 12.43 -4.68 -10.14
CA LYS A 80 12.97 -3.39 -10.62
C LYS A 80 12.57 -2.23 -9.72
N LEU A 81 11.28 -2.15 -9.36
CA LEU A 81 10.75 -1.11 -8.47
C LEU A 81 11.38 -1.19 -7.06
N ARG A 82 11.56 -2.40 -6.53
CA ARG A 82 12.23 -2.61 -5.24
C ARG A 82 13.70 -2.23 -5.27
N LEU A 83 14.43 -2.59 -6.33
CA LEU A 83 15.84 -2.22 -6.49
C LEU A 83 16.04 -0.71 -6.60
N ALA A 84 15.07 0.02 -7.16
CA ALA A 84 15.04 1.47 -7.13
C ALA A 84 14.76 2.06 -5.72
N GLY A 85 14.36 1.22 -4.76
CA GLY A 85 14.12 1.60 -3.37
C GLY A 85 12.65 1.83 -3.01
N CYS A 86 11.71 1.60 -3.93
CA CYS A 86 10.28 1.67 -3.63
C CYS A 86 9.87 0.57 -2.63
N ARG A 87 8.84 0.88 -1.83
CA ARG A 87 8.21 -0.09 -0.94
C ARG A 87 7.02 -0.75 -1.61
N ILE A 88 6.83 -2.05 -1.39
CA ILE A 88 5.73 -2.81 -1.97
C ILE A 88 4.69 -3.12 -0.90
N VAL A 89 3.44 -2.81 -1.22
CA VAL A 89 2.24 -3.10 -0.42
C VAL A 89 1.40 -4.09 -1.22
N LEU A 90 1.24 -5.32 -0.72
CA LEU A 90 0.36 -6.31 -1.33
C LEU A 90 -1.06 -6.09 -0.83
N SER A 91 -1.98 -5.76 -1.73
CA SER A 91 -3.39 -5.53 -1.40
C SER A 91 -4.24 -6.79 -1.54
N GLN A 92 -5.48 -6.72 -1.02
CA GLN A 92 -6.49 -7.79 -1.04
C GLN A 92 -6.06 -9.05 -0.27
N MET A 93 -5.23 -8.86 0.77
CA MET A 93 -4.77 -9.98 1.58
C MET A 93 -5.93 -10.57 2.40
N GLY A 94 -6.12 -11.88 2.24
CA GLY A 94 -7.19 -12.64 2.88
C GLY A 94 -8.27 -13.15 1.92
N ARG A 95 -8.32 -12.68 0.67
CA ARG A 95 -9.23 -13.22 -0.35
C ARG A 95 -8.79 -14.60 -0.84
N ASP A 96 -7.50 -14.77 -1.07
CA ASP A 96 -6.90 -16.04 -1.47
C ASP A 96 -5.82 -16.47 -0.48
N LEU A 97 -6.10 -17.54 0.25
CA LEU A 97 -5.18 -18.10 1.23
C LEU A 97 -3.98 -18.83 0.59
N GLN A 98 -4.06 -19.22 -0.67
CA GLN A 98 -2.95 -19.92 -1.34
C GLN A 98 -1.76 -18.98 -1.54
N ILE A 99 -2.00 -17.68 -1.68
CA ILE A 99 -0.95 -16.66 -1.78
C ILE A 99 -0.02 -16.73 -0.58
N PHE A 100 -0.55 -16.93 0.63
CA PHE A 100 0.26 -17.00 1.86
C PHE A 100 1.33 -18.08 1.83
N ASN A 101 1.03 -19.25 1.27
CA ASN A 101 1.97 -20.36 1.20
C ASN A 101 3.16 -20.06 0.29
N SER A 102 3.00 -19.13 -0.63
CA SER A 102 3.99 -18.75 -1.63
C SER A 102 4.78 -17.50 -1.27
N LEU A 103 4.30 -16.71 -0.29
CA LEU A 103 5.01 -15.51 0.17
C LEU A 103 6.30 -15.89 0.91
N LYS A 104 7.36 -15.16 0.60
CA LYS A 104 8.67 -15.29 1.24
C LYS A 104 9.11 -13.94 1.82
N ALA A 105 10.02 -13.99 2.78
CA ALA A 105 10.66 -12.78 3.29
C ALA A 105 11.23 -11.93 2.13
N ASN A 106 11.14 -10.62 2.27
CA ASN A 106 11.61 -9.64 1.28
C ASN A 106 10.84 -9.59 -0.05
N MET A 107 9.70 -10.25 -0.21
CA MET A 107 8.85 -10.08 -1.40
C MET A 107 8.06 -8.78 -1.36
N ALA A 108 7.61 -8.38 -0.17
CA ALA A 108 6.90 -7.12 0.07
C ALA A 108 7.34 -6.50 1.41
N ASP A 109 6.93 -5.27 1.64
CA ASP A 109 7.16 -4.55 2.89
C ASP A 109 5.89 -4.53 3.75
N TYR A 110 4.72 -4.52 3.11
CA TYR A 110 3.42 -4.44 3.78
C TYR A 110 2.40 -5.39 3.15
N LEU A 111 1.49 -5.89 3.98
CA LEU A 111 0.29 -6.62 3.60
C LEU A 111 -0.93 -5.77 3.94
N LEU A 112 -1.66 -5.30 2.92
CA LEU A 112 -2.91 -4.56 3.07
C LEU A 112 -4.06 -5.56 3.08
N LEU A 113 -4.71 -5.66 4.24
CA LEU A 113 -5.84 -6.56 4.47
C LEU A 113 -7.02 -6.19 3.57
N ASP A 114 -7.81 -7.19 3.19
CA ASP A 114 -9.05 -6.95 2.48
C ASP A 114 -10.03 -6.13 3.33
N GLY A 115 -10.65 -5.13 2.71
CA GLY A 115 -11.53 -4.21 3.43
C GLY A 115 -12.78 -4.87 4.02
N GLU A 116 -13.31 -5.94 3.41
CA GLU A 116 -14.46 -6.68 3.92
C GLU A 116 -14.10 -7.44 5.21
N LEU A 117 -12.89 -8.04 5.27
CA LEU A 117 -12.39 -8.66 6.51
C LEU A 117 -12.30 -7.63 7.64
N CYS A 118 -11.74 -6.45 7.33
CA CYS A 118 -11.61 -5.38 8.32
C CYS A 118 -12.97 -4.86 8.80
N ALA A 119 -13.93 -4.74 7.89
CA ALA A 119 -15.28 -4.23 8.23
C ALA A 119 -16.06 -5.21 9.14
N ASN A 120 -15.86 -6.52 8.95
CA ASN A 120 -16.62 -7.57 9.63
C ASN A 120 -15.95 -8.11 10.90
N VAL A 121 -14.73 -7.69 11.22
CA VAL A 121 -13.90 -8.26 12.29
C VAL A 121 -14.58 -8.32 13.66
N GLN A 122 -15.51 -7.43 13.96
CA GLN A 122 -16.21 -7.40 15.24
C GLN A 122 -17.41 -8.35 15.34
N GLY A 123 -18.00 -8.72 14.22
CA GLY A 123 -19.19 -9.58 14.17
C GLY A 123 -18.91 -10.99 13.67
N ASN A 124 -17.69 -11.26 13.21
CA ASN A 124 -17.33 -12.51 12.56
C ASN A 124 -16.00 -13.05 13.12
N LEU A 125 -16.12 -14.08 13.98
CA LEU A 125 -14.96 -14.74 14.57
C LEU A 125 -14.00 -15.33 13.52
N MET A 126 -14.51 -15.77 12.37
CA MET A 126 -13.66 -16.32 11.30
C MET A 126 -12.79 -15.24 10.67
N ASP A 127 -13.34 -14.03 10.48
CA ASP A 127 -12.58 -12.91 9.94
C ASP A 127 -11.52 -12.43 10.94
N GLU A 128 -11.85 -12.38 12.23
CA GLU A 128 -10.90 -12.09 13.31
C GLU A 128 -9.75 -13.09 13.35
N MET A 129 -10.06 -14.40 13.30
CA MET A 129 -9.06 -15.46 13.24
C MET A 129 -8.18 -15.35 11.99
N LEU A 130 -8.78 -15.05 10.84
CA LEU A 130 -8.04 -14.90 9.60
C LEU A 130 -7.06 -13.72 9.65
N ILE A 131 -7.50 -12.57 10.16
CA ILE A 131 -6.62 -11.41 10.36
C ILE A 131 -5.47 -11.76 11.31
N THR A 132 -5.76 -12.49 12.39
CA THR A 132 -4.74 -12.94 13.35
C THR A 132 -3.69 -13.85 12.68
N ILE A 133 -4.12 -14.78 11.82
CA ILE A 133 -3.22 -15.64 11.04
C ILE A 133 -2.36 -14.82 10.10
N ILE A 134 -2.95 -13.86 9.37
CA ILE A 134 -2.23 -12.98 8.44
C ILE A 134 -1.18 -12.17 9.19
N GLN A 135 -1.56 -11.58 10.33
CA GLN A 135 -0.65 -10.79 11.18
C GLN A 135 0.54 -11.63 11.64
N GLY A 136 0.30 -12.83 12.18
CA GLY A 136 1.37 -13.71 12.63
C GLY A 136 2.28 -14.18 11.48
N HIS A 137 1.74 -14.34 10.28
CA HIS A 137 2.53 -14.69 9.10
C HIS A 137 3.37 -13.50 8.61
N ALA A 138 2.79 -12.30 8.54
CA ALA A 138 3.49 -11.08 8.19
C ALA A 138 4.70 -10.84 9.12
N GLN A 139 4.51 -10.95 10.42
CA GLN A 139 5.60 -10.80 11.40
C GLN A 139 6.75 -11.77 11.16
N ARG A 140 6.45 -13.05 10.88
CA ARG A 140 7.50 -14.06 10.59
C ARG A 140 8.28 -13.75 9.33
N LEU A 141 7.66 -13.09 8.34
CA LEU A 141 8.30 -12.69 7.09
C LEU A 141 8.98 -11.31 7.17
N GLY A 142 8.89 -10.62 8.31
CA GLY A 142 9.40 -9.26 8.48
C GLY A 142 8.59 -8.20 7.74
N MET A 143 7.33 -8.48 7.42
CA MET A 143 6.38 -7.57 6.80
C MET A 143 5.48 -6.93 7.86
N LYS A 144 4.93 -5.76 7.58
CA LYS A 144 3.92 -5.10 8.41
C LYS A 144 2.53 -5.25 7.79
N THR A 145 1.49 -5.20 8.62
CA THR A 145 0.12 -5.23 8.16
C THR A 145 -0.52 -3.85 8.17
N ILE A 146 -1.41 -3.63 7.21
CA ILE A 146 -2.24 -2.43 7.11
C ILE A 146 -3.71 -2.87 7.05
N ALA A 147 -4.57 -2.30 7.87
CA ALA A 147 -6.00 -2.55 7.88
C ALA A 147 -6.81 -1.30 7.55
N GLY A 148 -7.88 -1.48 6.81
CA GLY A 148 -8.85 -0.43 6.47
C GLY A 148 -9.47 -0.60 5.08
N PRO A 149 -10.38 0.32 4.71
CA PRO A 149 -10.76 1.53 5.45
C PRO A 149 -11.63 1.23 6.68
N VAL A 150 -11.30 1.81 7.83
CA VAL A 150 -12.07 1.66 9.07
C VAL A 150 -13.02 2.84 9.23
N VAL A 151 -14.30 2.53 9.47
CA VAL A 151 -15.36 3.52 9.63
C VAL A 151 -15.95 3.56 11.05
N LEU A 152 -15.66 2.55 11.88
CA LEU A 152 -16.13 2.45 13.25
C LEU A 152 -14.97 2.42 14.26
N PRO A 153 -15.01 3.26 15.32
CA PRO A 153 -13.93 3.29 16.32
C PRO A 153 -13.67 1.93 16.98
N LEU A 154 -14.70 1.15 17.25
CA LEU A 154 -14.60 -0.15 17.92
C LEU A 154 -13.78 -1.18 17.10
N VAL A 155 -13.76 -1.05 15.77
CA VAL A 155 -12.92 -1.88 14.87
C VAL A 155 -11.43 -1.60 15.10
N ILE A 156 -11.06 -0.36 15.45
CA ILE A 156 -9.67 0.01 15.75
C ILE A 156 -9.17 -0.77 16.96
N ASP A 157 -9.97 -0.86 18.02
CA ASP A 157 -9.59 -1.55 19.25
C ASP A 157 -9.34 -3.05 18.99
N THR A 158 -10.22 -3.68 18.21
CA THR A 158 -10.06 -5.10 17.82
C THR A 158 -8.81 -5.32 16.98
N LEU A 159 -8.62 -4.53 15.92
CA LEU A 159 -7.45 -4.63 15.04
C LEU A 159 -6.13 -4.35 15.80
N SER A 160 -6.15 -3.38 16.70
CA SER A 160 -5.00 -3.06 17.57
C SER A 160 -4.73 -4.20 18.55
N GLY A 161 -5.77 -4.81 19.12
CA GLY A 161 -5.67 -5.98 19.99
C GLY A 161 -5.07 -7.21 19.30
N ILE A 162 -5.34 -7.41 18.01
CA ILE A 162 -4.71 -8.43 17.18
C ILE A 162 -3.23 -8.10 16.89
N GLY A 163 -2.84 -6.83 16.97
CA GLY A 163 -1.49 -6.36 16.72
C GLY A 163 -1.24 -5.88 15.29
N VAL A 164 -2.30 -5.46 14.57
CA VAL A 164 -2.16 -4.85 13.24
C VAL A 164 -1.30 -3.59 13.34
N ASP A 165 -0.29 -3.46 12.44
CA ASP A 165 0.73 -2.42 12.56
C ASP A 165 0.23 -1.02 12.18
N LEU A 166 -0.63 -0.92 11.17
CA LEU A 166 -1.14 0.34 10.65
C LEU A 166 -2.63 0.24 10.35
N ILE A 167 -3.38 1.30 10.67
CA ILE A 167 -4.82 1.38 10.42
C ILE A 167 -5.12 2.70 9.72
N TYR A 168 -6.01 2.69 8.72
CA TYR A 168 -6.48 3.89 8.02
C TYR A 168 -8.01 3.87 7.85
N GLY A 169 -8.59 5.03 7.66
CA GLY A 169 -10.03 5.21 7.40
C GLY A 169 -10.57 6.52 7.91
N ASP A 170 -11.83 6.80 7.59
CA ASP A 170 -12.47 8.09 7.88
C ASP A 170 -12.57 8.38 9.38
N VAL A 171 -12.63 7.35 10.21
CA VAL A 171 -12.63 7.51 11.68
C VAL A 171 -11.30 8.03 12.22
N ILE A 172 -10.21 7.89 11.47
CA ILE A 172 -8.88 8.38 11.83
C ILE A 172 -8.64 9.74 11.17
N ALA A 173 -8.86 9.81 9.85
CA ALA A 173 -8.71 11.05 9.08
C ALA A 173 -9.54 10.95 7.78
N ASN A 174 -10.39 11.93 7.55
CA ASN A 174 -11.16 12.02 6.31
C ASN A 174 -10.23 12.28 5.11
N ALA A 175 -10.61 11.75 3.94
CA ALA A 175 -9.96 12.07 2.69
C ALA A 175 -9.99 13.59 2.44
N GLN A 176 -8.87 14.12 1.99
CA GLN A 176 -8.73 15.56 1.70
C GLN A 176 -8.09 15.78 0.32
N PRO A 177 -8.36 16.91 -0.33
CA PRO A 177 -7.65 17.28 -1.56
C PRO A 177 -6.13 17.30 -1.36
N LEU A 178 -5.40 16.89 -2.40
CA LEU A 178 -3.95 16.74 -2.35
C LEU A 178 -3.22 18.07 -2.07
N ASP A 179 -3.75 19.18 -2.55
CA ASP A 179 -3.23 20.53 -2.29
C ASP A 179 -3.25 20.90 -0.81
N LEU A 180 -4.24 20.43 -0.05
CA LEU A 180 -4.28 20.62 1.40
C LEU A 180 -3.20 19.79 2.10
N LEU A 181 -2.91 18.58 1.62
CA LEU A 181 -1.79 17.78 2.12
C LEU A 181 -0.45 18.49 1.91
N VAL A 182 -0.28 19.08 0.73
CA VAL A 182 0.93 19.79 0.32
C VAL A 182 1.14 21.06 1.15
N ASN A 183 0.08 21.80 1.47
CA ASN A 183 0.15 23.12 2.10
C ASN A 183 0.05 23.11 3.64
N ARG A 184 -0.44 22.03 4.26
CA ARG A 184 -0.53 21.94 5.73
C ARG A 184 0.82 21.60 6.38
N SER A 185 1.17 22.35 7.42
CA SER A 185 2.18 21.93 8.39
C SER A 185 1.56 20.84 9.27
N TYR A 186 1.88 19.59 9.03
CA TYR A 186 1.50 18.51 9.95
C TYR A 186 2.38 18.63 11.20
N PHE A 187 1.78 18.97 12.34
CA PHE A 187 2.41 18.72 13.62
C PHE A 187 2.38 17.20 13.81
N ALA A 188 3.56 16.61 13.94
CA ALA A 188 3.66 15.22 14.39
C ALA A 188 3.01 15.15 15.77
N ILE A 189 1.94 14.38 15.89
CA ILE A 189 1.42 13.96 17.19
C ILE A 189 2.39 12.88 17.65
N ASN A 190 3.21 13.22 18.65
CA ASN A 190 4.07 12.28 19.36
C ASN A 190 3.22 11.27 20.14
#